data_7f7f2cbaa18bf0038218339487e0763f
#
_entry.id   7f7f2cbaa18bf0038218339487e0763f
#
_cell.length_a   1.000
_cell.length_b   1.000
_cell.length_c   1.000
_cell.angle_alpha   90.00
_cell.angle_beta   90.00
_cell.angle_gamma   90.00
#
_symmetry.space_group_name_H-M   'P 1'
#
loop_
_entity.id
_entity.type
_entity.pdbx_description
1 polymer ?
#
loop_
_entity_poly.entity_id
_entity_poly.type
_entity_poly.pdbx_seq_one_letter_code
_entity_poly.pdbx_strand_id
1 'polypeptide(L)'
;SIDSSWVSHQRSDVDPFCASCRECLRRNPPGKYAVMPLGLRVVGRPFERVAVDVLGPLKVSKRGNRYVLVVSDYFTKWVEAFPMVSQEATEVATKLCEEFVCRYGVPSEIHSDQGRNFDSALFTQMCELLGMKKTRTSPFRPQSDGMVERFNRTLAAMLAKMVDLSQDNWDECLPYAMLAYRSSVHSATGFSPASVLLGLDLRLPLDLLAPPQEKADEMYGKFVNQQYKQLQAVRDRVGYNLREVGQKMKDRFDNGVNQPRLEVGDHVWVMDTSRVKGLTQKLRSRWKGPFEV
;
A
#
# COMPACT_ATOMS: atom_id res chain seq x y z
N SER A 1 -42.03 33.33 23.24
CA SER A 1 -42.31 31.96 22.73
C SER A 1 -42.22 31.97 21.22
N ILE A 2 -41.15 31.43 20.67
CA ILE A 2 -41.01 31.23 19.22
C ILE A 2 -41.93 30.07 18.88
N ASP A 3 -42.89 30.34 18.02
CA ASP A 3 -43.93 29.41 17.61
C ASP A 3 -43.33 28.18 16.93
N SER A 4 -43.47 27.00 17.54
CA SER A 4 -42.89 25.72 17.05
C SER A 4 -43.53 25.21 15.76
N SER A 5 -44.56 25.89 15.22
CA SER A 5 -45.22 25.55 13.98
C SER A 5 -44.36 25.83 12.69
N TRP A 6 -43.34 26.66 12.83
CA TRP A 6 -42.39 26.98 11.76
C TRP A 6 -41.36 25.87 11.46
N VAL A 7 -41.17 24.92 12.36
CA VAL A 7 -40.09 23.92 12.22
C VAL A 7 -40.47 22.73 11.33
N SER A 8 -41.74 22.43 11.17
CA SER A 8 -42.20 21.23 10.44
C SER A 8 -42.18 21.35 8.92
N HIS A 9 -42.23 22.58 8.37
CA HIS A 9 -42.23 22.80 6.90
C HIS A 9 -40.89 23.25 6.33
N GLN A 10 -39.93 23.63 7.17
CA GLN A 10 -38.62 24.13 6.70
C GLN A 10 -37.81 23.08 5.94
N ARG A 11 -37.89 21.80 6.29
CA ARG A 11 -37.18 20.73 5.60
C ARG A 11 -37.72 20.49 4.19
N SER A 12 -39.05 20.52 4.01
CA SER A 12 -39.69 20.35 2.70
C SER A 12 -39.40 21.48 1.71
N ASP A 13 -39.04 22.66 2.21
CA ASP A 13 -38.71 23.80 1.38
C ASP A 13 -37.21 23.94 1.16
N VAL A 14 -36.40 23.62 2.18
CA VAL A 14 -34.93 23.71 2.11
C VAL A 14 -34.33 22.59 1.25
N ASP A 15 -34.85 21.36 1.38
CA ASP A 15 -34.31 20.21 0.63
C ASP A 15 -34.43 20.39 -0.89
N PRO A 16 -35.60 20.83 -1.48
CA PRO A 16 -35.72 21.13 -2.90
C PRO A 16 -34.84 22.31 -3.31
N PHE A 17 -34.76 23.37 -2.46
CA PHE A 17 -33.88 24.52 -2.74
C PHE A 17 -32.40 24.09 -2.81
N CYS A 18 -31.92 23.30 -1.83
CA CYS A 18 -30.55 22.82 -1.86
C CYS A 18 -30.30 21.86 -3.03
N ALA A 19 -31.28 21.04 -3.42
CA ALA A 19 -31.20 20.14 -4.56
C ALA A 19 -31.16 20.86 -5.91
N SER A 20 -31.68 22.07 -6.01
CA SER A 20 -31.64 22.94 -7.21
C SER A 20 -30.50 23.96 -7.16
N CYS A 21 -29.92 24.23 -6.00
CA CYS A 21 -28.90 25.26 -5.83
C CYS A 21 -27.56 24.80 -6.44
N ARG A 22 -27.12 25.53 -7.48
CA ARG A 22 -25.87 25.23 -8.20
C ARG A 22 -24.61 25.20 -7.30
N GLU A 23 -24.55 26.10 -6.34
CA GLU A 23 -23.43 26.17 -5.39
C GLU A 23 -23.42 24.97 -4.39
N CYS A 24 -24.60 24.56 -3.92
CA CYS A 24 -24.73 23.37 -3.09
C CYS A 24 -24.35 22.10 -3.88
N LEU A 25 -24.82 21.96 -5.11
CA LEU A 25 -24.54 20.82 -5.98
C LEU A 25 -23.06 20.72 -6.35
N ARG A 26 -22.35 21.84 -6.52
CA ARG A 26 -20.90 21.85 -6.75
C ARG A 26 -20.10 21.31 -5.58
N ARG A 27 -20.66 21.33 -4.37
CA ARG A 27 -20.01 20.79 -3.17
C ARG A 27 -20.48 19.39 -2.84
N ASN A 28 -21.77 19.13 -2.95
CA ASN A 28 -22.42 17.88 -2.61
C ASN A 28 -23.47 17.53 -3.67
N PRO A 29 -23.07 17.02 -4.83
CA PRO A 29 -24.04 16.62 -5.86
C PRO A 29 -24.90 15.46 -5.33
N PRO A 30 -26.20 15.41 -5.71
CA PRO A 30 -27.06 14.30 -5.34
C PRO A 30 -26.61 13.01 -6.04
N GLY A 31 -26.69 11.90 -5.32
CA GLY A 31 -26.43 10.57 -5.87
C GLY A 31 -25.17 9.90 -5.34
N LYS A 32 -25.05 8.62 -5.64
CA LYS A 32 -23.86 7.85 -5.34
C LYS A 32 -22.84 8.03 -6.46
N TYR A 33 -21.58 8.25 -6.10
CA TYR A 33 -20.51 8.35 -7.09
C TYR A 33 -20.41 7.10 -7.93
N ALA A 34 -20.22 7.25 -9.23
CA ALA A 34 -19.83 6.14 -10.09
C ALA A 34 -18.43 5.68 -9.69
N VAL A 35 -18.33 4.47 -9.17
CA VAL A 35 -17.05 3.84 -8.82
C VAL A 35 -16.79 2.74 -9.84
N MET A 36 -15.66 2.83 -10.54
CA MET A 36 -15.30 1.80 -11.51
C MET A 36 -14.90 0.50 -10.80
N PRO A 37 -15.22 -0.67 -11.39
CA PRO A 37 -14.83 -1.97 -10.85
C PRO A 37 -13.33 -2.06 -10.57
N LEU A 38 -12.97 -2.84 -9.57
CA LEU A 38 -11.58 -3.07 -9.20
C LEU A 38 -10.87 -3.90 -10.27
N GLY A 39 -9.85 -3.31 -10.92
CA GLY A 39 -8.96 -4.07 -11.79
C GLY A 39 -8.05 -4.98 -10.96
N LEU A 40 -8.14 -6.30 -11.17
CA LEU A 40 -7.19 -7.24 -10.57
C LEU A 40 -5.85 -7.13 -11.31
N ARG A 41 -4.80 -6.82 -10.56
CA ARG A 41 -3.43 -6.90 -11.05
C ARG A 41 -2.72 -8.05 -10.32
N VAL A 42 -2.52 -9.14 -11.03
CA VAL A 42 -1.83 -10.31 -10.51
C VAL A 42 -0.34 -10.15 -10.78
N VAL A 43 0.47 -10.30 -9.74
CA VAL A 43 1.94 -10.34 -9.80
C VAL A 43 2.34 -11.81 -9.81
N GLY A 44 3.23 -12.20 -10.73
CA GLY A 44 3.56 -13.61 -10.97
C GLY A 44 4.84 -14.11 -10.32
N ARG A 45 5.75 -13.22 -9.89
CA ARG A 45 7.07 -13.57 -9.36
C ARG A 45 7.58 -12.58 -8.31
N PRO A 46 8.57 -13.00 -7.48
CA PRO A 46 9.21 -12.11 -6.51
C PRO A 46 9.80 -10.87 -7.18
N PHE A 47 9.65 -9.72 -6.54
CA PHE A 47 10.19 -8.40 -6.94
C PHE A 47 9.80 -7.95 -8.36
N GLU A 48 8.78 -8.55 -8.96
CA GLU A 48 8.19 -8.02 -10.19
C GLU A 48 7.58 -6.64 -9.95
N ARG A 49 6.87 -6.50 -8.84
CA ARG A 49 6.29 -5.24 -8.37
C ARG A 49 6.52 -5.06 -6.89
N VAL A 50 7.11 -3.91 -6.52
CA VAL A 50 7.29 -3.52 -5.12
C VAL A 50 6.52 -2.25 -4.83
N ALA A 51 6.02 -2.15 -3.59
CA ALA A 51 5.47 -0.91 -3.07
C ALA A 51 6.49 -0.26 -2.15
N VAL A 52 6.59 1.07 -2.22
CA VAL A 52 7.45 1.88 -1.37
C VAL A 52 6.64 2.94 -0.65
N ASP A 53 6.97 3.16 0.62
CA ASP A 53 6.35 4.19 1.45
C ASP A 53 7.33 4.66 2.52
N VAL A 54 7.06 5.82 3.13
CA VAL A 54 7.87 6.38 4.21
C VAL A 54 6.99 6.50 5.45
N LEU A 55 7.31 5.69 6.45
CA LEU A 55 6.69 5.76 7.78
C LEU A 55 7.38 6.84 8.60
N GLY A 56 6.62 7.75 9.18
CA GLY A 56 7.11 8.79 10.08
C GLY A 56 6.38 10.12 9.94
N PRO A 57 6.85 11.18 10.61
CA PRO A 57 8.03 11.20 11.48
C PRO A 57 7.83 10.46 12.80
N LEU A 58 8.80 9.67 13.20
CA LEU A 58 8.90 9.06 14.51
C LEU A 58 9.71 9.95 15.47
N LYS A 59 9.80 9.59 16.75
CA LYS A 59 10.73 10.24 17.67
C LYS A 59 12.17 10.06 17.14
N VAL A 60 12.99 11.09 17.24
CA VAL A 60 14.39 11.00 16.84
C VAL A 60 15.08 9.93 17.67
N SER A 61 15.66 8.93 17.00
CA SER A 61 16.36 7.84 17.67
C SER A 61 17.73 8.29 18.17
N LYS A 62 18.37 7.46 19.01
CA LYS A 62 19.77 7.69 19.47
C LYS A 62 20.76 7.81 18.31
N ARG A 63 20.45 7.23 17.16
CA ARG A 63 21.25 7.29 15.92
C ARG A 63 20.86 8.44 15.00
N GLY A 64 19.92 9.30 15.42
CA GLY A 64 19.45 10.44 14.64
C GLY A 64 18.36 10.13 13.63
N ASN A 65 17.88 8.88 13.53
CA ASN A 65 16.86 8.49 12.58
C ASN A 65 15.47 8.99 13.02
N ARG A 66 14.64 9.34 12.04
CA ARG A 66 13.29 9.88 12.26
C ARG A 66 12.23 9.25 11.37
N TYR A 67 12.65 8.59 10.29
CA TYR A 67 11.77 7.99 9.28
C TYR A 67 12.20 6.56 9.01
N VAL A 68 11.29 5.78 8.41
CA VAL A 68 11.58 4.43 7.92
C VAL A 68 11.12 4.33 6.47
N LEU A 69 12.05 4.04 5.56
CA LEU A 69 11.69 3.61 4.21
C LEU A 69 11.23 2.17 4.25
N VAL A 70 10.02 1.91 3.82
CA VAL A 70 9.43 0.58 3.74
C VAL A 70 9.33 0.18 2.27
N VAL A 71 9.88 -1.00 1.93
CA VAL A 71 9.81 -1.60 0.59
C VAL A 71 9.15 -2.96 0.72
N SER A 72 8.02 -3.17 0.08
CA SER A 72 7.22 -4.39 0.21
C SER A 72 6.98 -5.05 -1.14
N ASP A 73 7.29 -6.33 -1.26
CA ASP A 73 7.02 -7.10 -2.47
C ASP A 73 5.57 -7.58 -2.52
N TYR A 74 4.91 -7.35 -3.67
CA TYR A 74 3.51 -7.73 -3.85
C TYR A 74 3.30 -9.24 -3.92
N PHE A 75 4.28 -10.01 -4.37
CA PHE A 75 4.15 -11.46 -4.51
C PHE A 75 4.46 -12.20 -3.22
N THR A 76 5.67 -12.04 -2.70
CA THR A 76 6.16 -12.80 -1.53
C THR A 76 5.64 -12.26 -0.21
N LYS A 77 5.18 -11.01 -0.17
CA LYS A 77 4.93 -10.22 1.04
C LYS A 77 6.20 -9.97 1.88
N TRP A 78 7.37 -10.19 1.28
CA TRP A 78 8.64 -9.78 1.87
C TRP A 78 8.68 -8.27 2.03
N VAL A 79 9.15 -7.82 3.17
CA VAL A 79 9.31 -6.40 3.45
C VAL A 79 10.72 -6.11 3.94
N GLU A 80 11.27 -5.02 3.43
CA GLU A 80 12.44 -4.35 3.95
C GLU A 80 12.03 -3.03 4.61
N ALA A 81 12.73 -2.66 5.68
CA ALA A 81 12.49 -1.44 6.43
C ALA A 81 13.86 -0.82 6.80
N PHE A 82 14.11 0.37 6.28
CA PHE A 82 15.40 1.06 6.42
C PHE A 82 15.21 2.34 7.21
N PRO A 83 15.89 2.53 8.35
CA PRO A 83 15.84 3.78 9.10
C PRO A 83 16.52 4.90 8.31
N MET A 84 15.95 6.11 8.38
CA MET A 84 16.40 7.30 7.67
C MET A 84 16.35 8.52 8.60
N VAL A 85 17.27 9.45 8.38
CA VAL A 85 17.30 10.73 9.09
C VAL A 85 16.26 11.69 8.53
N SER A 86 16.11 11.74 7.23
CA SER A 86 15.13 12.59 6.53
C SER A 86 14.26 11.79 5.55
N GLN A 87 13.20 12.42 5.06
CA GLN A 87 12.37 11.87 3.99
C GLN A 87 12.66 12.52 2.63
N GLU A 88 13.79 13.17 2.48
CA GLU A 88 14.14 13.81 1.22
C GLU A 88 14.38 12.80 0.10
N ALA A 89 14.09 13.22 -1.12
CA ALA A 89 14.18 12.33 -2.28
C ALA A 89 15.57 11.74 -2.49
N THR A 90 16.62 12.47 -2.15
CA THR A 90 18.02 12.01 -2.20
C THR A 90 18.26 10.85 -1.25
N GLU A 91 17.86 10.97 0.01
CA GLU A 91 18.04 9.91 1.00
C GLU A 91 17.20 8.68 0.66
N VAL A 92 15.93 8.90 0.26
CA VAL A 92 15.05 7.80 -0.18
C VAL A 92 15.64 7.06 -1.38
N ALA A 93 16.14 7.78 -2.39
CA ALA A 93 16.74 7.17 -3.57
C ALA A 93 18.03 6.41 -3.23
N THR A 94 18.91 7.00 -2.42
CA THR A 94 20.16 6.36 -1.97
C THR A 94 19.84 5.07 -1.20
N LYS A 95 18.96 5.12 -0.20
CA LYS A 95 18.56 3.95 0.57
C LYS A 95 17.93 2.87 -0.29
N LEU A 96 17.06 3.24 -1.24
CA LEU A 96 16.47 2.28 -2.15
C LEU A 96 17.52 1.59 -3.03
N CYS A 97 18.47 2.35 -3.57
CA CYS A 97 19.52 1.78 -4.42
C CYS A 97 20.49 0.91 -3.61
N GLU A 98 21.09 1.44 -2.55
CA GLU A 98 22.15 0.76 -1.82
C GLU A 98 21.63 -0.43 -1.01
N GLU A 99 20.48 -0.26 -0.33
CA GLU A 99 19.99 -1.25 0.62
C GLU A 99 19.01 -2.25 -0.02
N PHE A 100 18.27 -1.87 -1.06
CA PHE A 100 17.33 -2.76 -1.69
C PHE A 100 17.81 -3.24 -3.06
N VAL A 101 18.08 -2.35 -4.01
CA VAL A 101 18.43 -2.74 -5.39
C VAL A 101 19.74 -3.55 -5.41
N CYS A 102 20.76 -3.14 -4.65
CA CYS A 102 22.04 -3.87 -4.59
C CYS A 102 21.93 -5.24 -3.94
N ARG A 103 20.85 -5.53 -3.20
CA ARG A 103 20.63 -6.85 -2.55
C ARG A 103 19.70 -7.76 -3.33
N TYR A 104 18.66 -7.21 -3.93
CA TYR A 104 17.56 -7.98 -4.53
C TYR A 104 17.45 -7.81 -6.04
N GLY A 105 18.23 -6.89 -6.62
CA GLY A 105 18.12 -6.51 -8.02
C GLY A 105 17.04 -5.45 -8.25
N VAL A 106 16.93 -5.03 -9.52
CA VAL A 106 16.01 -3.98 -9.94
C VAL A 106 14.61 -4.55 -10.11
N PRO A 107 13.59 -4.03 -9.40
CA PRO A 107 12.20 -4.46 -9.62
C PRO A 107 11.69 -3.95 -10.97
N SER A 108 10.80 -4.72 -11.61
CA SER A 108 10.20 -4.30 -12.90
C SER A 108 9.27 -3.10 -12.72
N GLU A 109 8.59 -3.02 -11.57
CA GLU A 109 7.69 -1.92 -11.25
C GLU A 109 7.82 -1.50 -9.79
N ILE A 110 7.86 -0.18 -9.59
CA ILE A 110 7.80 0.45 -8.28
C ILE A 110 6.49 1.24 -8.13
N HIS A 111 5.78 1.02 -7.04
CA HIS A 111 4.51 1.66 -6.72
C HIS A 111 4.64 2.48 -5.45
N SER A 112 4.26 3.76 -5.50
CA SER A 112 4.30 4.66 -4.35
C SER A 112 3.02 5.49 -4.24
N ASP A 113 2.87 6.17 -3.12
CA ASP A 113 1.91 7.26 -3.00
C ASP A 113 2.35 8.49 -3.84
N GLN A 114 1.62 9.60 -3.70
CA GLN A 114 1.94 10.89 -4.34
C GLN A 114 2.78 11.79 -3.40
N GLY A 115 3.59 11.20 -2.53
CA GLY A 115 4.51 11.93 -1.67
C GLY A 115 5.54 12.74 -2.48
N ARG A 116 5.92 13.93 -1.99
CA ARG A 116 6.88 14.81 -2.68
C ARG A 116 8.23 14.15 -2.94
N ASN A 117 8.66 13.28 -2.05
CA ASN A 117 9.88 12.47 -2.17
C ASN A 117 9.83 11.54 -3.38
N PHE A 118 8.70 10.85 -3.59
CA PHE A 118 8.50 9.95 -4.72
C PHE A 118 8.14 10.68 -6.02
N ASP A 119 7.46 11.82 -5.96
CA ASP A 119 7.10 12.64 -7.14
C ASP A 119 8.22 13.63 -7.56
N SER A 120 9.40 13.53 -6.97
CA SER A 120 10.57 14.34 -7.33
C SER A 120 11.14 13.96 -8.70
N ALA A 121 11.76 14.93 -9.38
CA ALA A 121 12.48 14.68 -10.63
C ALA A 121 13.63 13.66 -10.43
N LEU A 122 14.35 13.76 -9.31
CA LEU A 122 15.44 12.85 -8.95
C LEU A 122 14.96 11.39 -8.88
N PHE A 123 13.89 11.13 -8.13
CA PHE A 123 13.37 9.77 -7.99
C PHE A 123 12.84 9.22 -9.32
N THR A 124 12.23 10.08 -10.14
CA THR A 124 11.74 9.70 -11.46
C THR A 124 12.90 9.35 -12.40
N GLN A 125 13.93 10.20 -12.46
CA GLN A 125 15.14 9.94 -13.26
C GLN A 125 15.87 8.66 -12.81
N MET A 126 15.97 8.40 -11.51
CA MET A 126 16.52 7.15 -11.00
C MET A 126 15.73 5.94 -11.51
N CYS A 127 14.39 5.99 -11.46
CA CYS A 127 13.57 4.89 -11.99
C CYS A 127 13.78 4.68 -13.49
N GLU A 128 13.88 5.76 -14.26
CA GLU A 128 14.14 5.70 -15.71
C GLU A 128 15.52 5.10 -16.02
N LEU A 129 16.58 5.54 -15.35
CA LEU A 129 17.94 5.02 -15.50
C LEU A 129 18.03 3.53 -15.17
N LEU A 130 17.33 3.07 -14.16
CA LEU A 130 17.27 1.66 -13.77
C LEU A 130 16.25 0.84 -14.57
N GLY A 131 15.51 1.45 -15.48
CA GLY A 131 14.48 0.76 -16.27
C GLY A 131 13.27 0.31 -15.47
N MET A 132 13.00 0.91 -14.30
CA MET A 132 11.86 0.60 -13.45
C MET A 132 10.62 1.36 -13.91
N LYS A 133 9.50 0.65 -14.06
CA LYS A 133 8.21 1.29 -14.32
C LYS A 133 7.68 1.92 -13.02
N LYS A 134 7.72 3.25 -12.93
CA LYS A 134 7.11 3.96 -11.80
C LYS A 134 5.60 4.04 -11.97
N THR A 135 4.85 3.63 -10.96
CA THR A 135 3.39 3.78 -10.85
C THR A 135 3.03 4.44 -9.52
N ARG A 136 1.87 5.10 -9.49
CA ARG A 136 1.41 5.80 -8.28
C ARG A 136 -0.05 5.51 -8.01
N THR A 137 -0.43 5.67 -6.76
CA THR A 137 -1.82 5.59 -6.31
C THR A 137 -2.65 6.68 -6.96
N SER A 138 -3.80 6.29 -7.47
CA SER A 138 -4.80 7.26 -7.88
C SER A 138 -5.55 7.79 -6.64
N PRO A 139 -5.85 9.10 -6.53
CA PRO A 139 -6.58 9.67 -5.40
C PRO A 139 -7.94 9.01 -5.12
N PHE A 140 -8.49 8.29 -6.09
CA PHE A 140 -9.78 7.59 -6.03
C PHE A 140 -9.66 6.08 -5.93
N ARG A 141 -8.44 5.53 -5.80
CA ARG A 141 -8.16 4.11 -5.63
C ARG A 141 -7.17 3.87 -4.47
N PRO A 142 -7.54 4.21 -3.23
CA PRO A 142 -6.66 4.03 -2.07
C PRO A 142 -6.32 2.55 -1.81
N GLN A 143 -7.05 1.62 -2.43
CA GLN A 143 -6.85 0.18 -2.26
C GLN A 143 -5.54 -0.33 -2.88
N SER A 144 -4.92 0.40 -3.83
CA SER A 144 -3.63 0.03 -4.41
C SER A 144 -2.48 0.14 -3.40
N ASP A 145 -2.56 1.07 -2.43
CA ASP A 145 -1.57 1.25 -1.36
C ASP A 145 -1.92 0.51 -0.07
N GLY A 146 -3.12 -0.03 0.02
CA GLY A 146 -3.61 -0.69 1.23
C GLY A 146 -2.75 -1.85 1.73
N MET A 147 -1.78 -2.33 0.95
CA MET A 147 -0.80 -3.33 1.40
C MET A 147 0.26 -2.69 2.28
N VAL A 148 0.90 -1.62 1.82
CA VAL A 148 1.97 -0.94 2.57
C VAL A 148 1.40 -0.19 3.77
N GLU A 149 0.25 0.47 3.62
CA GLU A 149 -0.43 1.12 4.76
C GLU A 149 -0.77 0.12 5.88
N ARG A 150 -1.27 -1.07 5.52
CA ARG A 150 -1.53 -2.14 6.51
C ARG A 150 -0.24 -2.63 7.15
N PHE A 151 0.83 -2.78 6.36
CA PHE A 151 2.11 -3.16 6.90
C PHE A 151 2.66 -2.08 7.84
N ASN A 152 2.62 -0.80 7.48
CA ASN A 152 3.07 0.30 8.33
C ASN A 152 2.34 0.32 9.67
N ARG A 153 1.03 0.03 9.67
CA ARG A 153 0.25 -0.12 10.91
C ARG A 153 0.72 -1.33 11.72
N THR A 154 1.01 -2.44 11.06
CA THR A 154 1.54 -3.65 11.72
C THR A 154 2.93 -3.37 12.30
N LEU A 155 3.82 -2.74 11.54
CA LEU A 155 5.16 -2.38 11.98
C LEU A 155 5.12 -1.44 13.20
N ALA A 156 4.30 -0.39 13.14
CA ALA A 156 4.11 0.51 14.27
C ALA A 156 3.61 -0.21 15.52
N ALA A 157 2.66 -1.15 15.37
CA ALA A 157 2.15 -1.94 16.49
C ALA A 157 3.19 -2.93 17.05
N MET A 158 4.09 -3.46 16.21
CA MET A 158 5.21 -4.31 16.66
C MET A 158 6.24 -3.48 17.41
N LEU A 159 6.68 -2.36 16.83
CA LEU A 159 7.66 -1.46 17.46
C LEU A 159 7.15 -0.94 18.80
N ALA A 160 5.88 -0.55 18.91
CA ALA A 160 5.27 -0.08 20.14
C ALA A 160 5.36 -1.08 21.30
N LYS A 161 5.49 -2.37 21.03
CA LYS A 161 5.68 -3.43 22.03
C LYS A 161 7.13 -3.69 22.39
N MET A 162 8.07 -3.19 21.58
CA MET A 162 9.50 -3.52 21.68
C MET A 162 10.34 -2.34 22.18
N VAL A 163 9.87 -1.12 21.94
CA VAL A 163 10.57 0.10 22.37
C VAL A 163 10.49 0.31 23.88
N ASP A 164 11.49 0.93 24.42
CA ASP A 164 11.51 1.40 25.80
C ASP A 164 10.58 2.62 26.04
N LEU A 165 10.51 3.08 27.29
CA LEU A 165 9.68 4.25 27.64
C LEU A 165 10.13 5.54 26.94
N SER A 166 11.41 5.66 26.60
CA SER A 166 11.95 6.81 25.89
C SER A 166 11.61 6.81 24.40
N GLN A 167 11.29 5.64 23.83
CA GLN A 167 10.97 5.44 22.40
C GLN A 167 12.06 5.93 21.44
N ASP A 168 13.30 6.05 21.88
CA ASP A 168 14.43 6.52 21.06
C ASP A 168 15.32 5.37 20.57
N ASN A 169 14.93 4.13 20.84
CA ASN A 169 15.58 2.89 20.43
C ASN A 169 14.82 2.10 19.35
N TRP A 170 13.82 2.73 18.71
CA TRP A 170 12.97 2.03 17.73
C TRP A 170 13.74 1.49 16.52
N ASP A 171 14.80 2.17 16.08
CA ASP A 171 15.63 1.73 14.96
C ASP A 171 16.54 0.54 15.35
N GLU A 172 16.84 0.36 16.62
CA GLU A 172 17.51 -0.85 17.16
C GLU A 172 16.54 -2.05 17.23
N CYS A 173 15.25 -1.79 17.49
CA CYS A 173 14.20 -2.80 17.50
C CYS A 173 13.75 -3.24 16.10
N LEU A 174 13.97 -2.39 15.08
CA LEU A 174 13.48 -2.60 13.74
C LEU A 174 13.92 -3.93 13.10
N PRO A 175 15.19 -4.37 13.16
CA PRO A 175 15.62 -5.66 12.61
C PRO A 175 14.88 -6.85 13.23
N TYR A 176 14.60 -6.81 14.53
CA TYR A 176 13.89 -7.88 15.24
C TYR A 176 12.41 -7.93 14.86
N ALA A 177 11.77 -6.75 14.71
CA ALA A 177 10.42 -6.66 14.19
C ALA A 177 10.33 -7.24 12.77
N MET A 178 11.31 -6.94 11.91
CA MET A 178 11.38 -7.49 10.56
C MET A 178 11.61 -8.99 10.54
N LEU A 179 12.46 -9.53 11.41
CA LEU A 179 12.65 -10.97 11.55
C LEU A 179 11.35 -11.68 11.95
N ALA A 180 10.65 -11.15 12.95
CA ALA A 180 9.38 -11.70 13.41
C ALA A 180 8.31 -11.66 12.31
N TYR A 181 8.20 -10.57 11.54
CA TYR A 181 7.26 -10.47 10.42
C TYR A 181 7.59 -11.48 9.31
N ARG A 182 8.85 -11.58 8.91
CA ARG A 182 9.29 -12.44 7.80
C ARG A 182 9.15 -13.92 8.09
N SER A 183 9.21 -14.32 9.36
CA SER A 183 9.01 -15.71 9.83
C SER A 183 7.55 -16.07 10.09
N SER A 184 6.65 -15.09 10.19
CA SER A 184 5.24 -15.32 10.47
C SER A 184 4.44 -15.63 9.20
N VAL A 185 3.45 -16.53 9.28
CA VAL A 185 2.56 -16.85 8.17
C VAL A 185 1.70 -15.66 7.80
N HIS A 186 1.76 -15.24 6.54
CA HIS A 186 0.96 -14.15 6.03
C HIS A 186 -0.38 -14.66 5.48
N SER A 187 -1.50 -14.06 5.93
CA SER A 187 -2.87 -14.52 5.62
C SER A 187 -3.21 -14.58 4.13
N ALA A 188 -2.62 -13.71 3.30
CA ALA A 188 -2.91 -13.68 1.86
C ALA A 188 -2.12 -14.74 1.07
N THR A 189 -0.98 -15.20 1.57
CA THR A 189 -0.15 -16.21 0.90
C THR A 189 -0.36 -17.60 1.49
N GLY A 190 -0.67 -17.69 2.78
CA GLY A 190 -0.69 -18.92 3.56
C GLY A 190 0.70 -19.45 3.93
N PHE A 191 1.74 -18.67 3.66
CA PHE A 191 3.14 -19.00 3.93
C PHE A 191 3.86 -17.81 4.58
N SER A 192 5.00 -18.08 5.23
CA SER A 192 5.86 -16.99 5.68
C SER A 192 6.52 -16.29 4.48
N PRO A 193 6.74 -14.96 4.52
CA PRO A 193 7.49 -14.27 3.48
C PRO A 193 8.86 -14.91 3.19
N ALA A 194 9.51 -15.45 4.22
CA ALA A 194 10.79 -16.15 4.08
C ALA A 194 10.66 -17.43 3.26
N SER A 195 9.68 -18.28 3.54
CA SER A 195 9.46 -19.52 2.77
C SER A 195 9.20 -19.23 1.30
N VAL A 196 8.45 -18.16 0.99
CA VAL A 196 8.12 -17.81 -0.41
C VAL A 196 9.32 -17.23 -1.15
N LEU A 197 10.14 -16.42 -0.47
CA LEU A 197 11.30 -15.77 -1.09
C LEU A 197 12.51 -16.71 -1.14
N LEU A 198 12.87 -17.28 0.00
CA LEU A 198 14.12 -18.05 0.20
C LEU A 198 13.94 -19.56 -0.01
N GLY A 199 12.70 -20.04 0.01
CA GLY A 199 12.39 -21.48 -0.06
C GLY A 199 12.58 -22.24 1.25
N LEU A 200 12.82 -21.52 2.35
CA LEU A 200 13.01 -22.09 3.67
C LEU A 200 12.50 -21.12 4.75
N ASP A 201 12.11 -21.65 5.89
CA ASP A 201 11.77 -20.84 7.04
C ASP A 201 13.03 -20.36 7.76
N LEU A 202 12.96 -19.14 8.30
CA LEU A 202 14.07 -18.57 9.07
C LEU A 202 14.19 -19.32 10.40
N ARG A 203 15.40 -19.75 10.74
CA ARG A 203 15.68 -20.28 12.07
C ARG A 203 15.61 -19.16 13.11
N LEU A 204 14.79 -19.37 14.11
CA LEU A 204 14.68 -18.49 15.27
C LEU A 204 15.51 -19.03 16.45
N PRO A 205 15.86 -18.20 17.43
CA PRO A 205 16.61 -18.66 18.60
C PRO A 205 15.95 -19.86 19.30
N LEU A 206 14.63 -19.96 19.31
CA LEU A 206 13.89 -21.07 19.89
C LEU A 206 14.14 -22.41 19.14
N ASP A 207 14.35 -22.36 17.84
CA ASP A 207 14.59 -23.54 17.00
C ASP A 207 15.95 -24.19 17.30
N LEU A 208 16.87 -23.43 17.89
CA LEU A 208 18.18 -23.97 18.34
C LEU A 208 18.07 -24.85 19.58
N LEU A 209 16.96 -24.78 20.30
CA LEU A 209 16.66 -25.63 21.44
C LEU A 209 16.11 -27.02 21.04
N ALA A 210 15.65 -27.14 19.79
CA ALA A 210 15.22 -28.41 19.24
C ALA A 210 16.43 -29.21 18.74
N PRO A 211 16.45 -30.54 18.95
CA PRO A 211 17.54 -31.36 18.43
C PRO A 211 17.59 -31.24 16.90
N PRO A 212 18.79 -31.14 16.29
CA PRO A 212 18.91 -31.07 14.85
C PRO A 212 18.27 -32.31 14.23
N GLN A 213 17.36 -32.11 13.28
CA GLN A 213 16.92 -33.20 12.43
C GLN A 213 18.14 -33.63 11.59
N GLU A 214 18.68 -34.81 11.87
CA GLU A 214 19.71 -35.41 11.03
C GLU A 214 19.11 -35.59 9.62
N LYS A 215 19.49 -34.71 8.70
CA LYS A 215 19.27 -34.95 7.27
C LYS A 215 20.38 -35.89 6.82
N ALA A 216 20.00 -37.10 6.42
CA ALA A 216 20.92 -38.05 5.79
C ALA A 216 21.68 -37.35 4.65
N ASP A 217 22.94 -37.75 4.44
CA ASP A 217 23.84 -37.30 3.36
C ASP A 217 23.17 -37.49 1.97
N GLU A 218 22.35 -36.52 1.60
CA GLU A 218 21.83 -36.47 0.22
C GLU A 218 22.88 -35.83 -0.67
N MET A 219 23.18 -36.52 -1.79
CA MET A 219 24.06 -35.96 -2.81
C MET A 219 23.57 -34.54 -3.17
N TYR A 220 24.47 -33.55 -3.12
CA TYR A 220 24.23 -32.13 -3.29
C TYR A 220 23.29 -31.80 -4.47
N GLY A 221 23.41 -32.49 -5.61
CA GLY A 221 22.56 -32.31 -6.77
C GLY A 221 21.09 -32.72 -6.57
N LYS A 222 20.83 -33.76 -5.74
CA LYS A 222 19.46 -34.15 -5.36
C LYS A 222 18.83 -33.12 -4.44
N PHE A 223 19.60 -32.64 -3.47
CA PHE A 223 19.16 -31.60 -2.54
C PHE A 223 18.75 -30.30 -3.28
N VAL A 224 19.60 -29.80 -4.19
CA VAL A 224 19.30 -28.57 -4.97
C VAL A 224 18.04 -28.74 -5.82
N ASN A 225 17.91 -29.87 -6.51
CA ASN A 225 16.73 -30.14 -7.32
C ASN A 225 15.44 -30.26 -6.48
N GLN A 226 15.53 -30.85 -5.31
CA GLN A 226 14.40 -30.96 -4.39
C GLN A 226 14.00 -29.60 -3.83
N GLN A 227 14.96 -28.77 -3.40
CA GLN A 227 14.71 -27.40 -2.96
C GLN A 227 14.07 -26.55 -4.08
N TYR A 228 14.57 -26.64 -5.31
CA TYR A 228 14.00 -25.94 -6.43
C TYR A 228 12.54 -26.34 -6.69
N LYS A 229 12.23 -27.65 -6.69
CA LYS A 229 10.85 -28.15 -6.88
C LYS A 229 9.93 -27.69 -5.76
N GLN A 230 10.40 -27.76 -4.50
CA GLN A 230 9.64 -27.27 -3.34
C GLN A 230 9.35 -25.78 -3.45
N LEU A 231 10.33 -24.96 -3.80
CA LEU A 231 10.17 -23.52 -3.96
C LEU A 231 9.19 -23.19 -5.09
N GLN A 232 9.24 -23.90 -6.22
CA GLN A 232 8.27 -23.73 -7.31
C GLN A 232 6.86 -24.08 -6.85
N ALA A 233 6.66 -25.22 -6.18
CA ALA A 233 5.35 -25.62 -5.68
C ALA A 233 4.76 -24.60 -4.67
N VAL A 234 5.60 -24.04 -3.78
CA VAL A 234 5.19 -22.98 -2.86
C VAL A 234 4.77 -21.71 -3.64
N ARG A 235 5.57 -21.29 -4.63
CA ARG A 235 5.28 -20.10 -5.44
C ARG A 235 4.02 -20.25 -6.28
N ASP A 236 3.78 -21.43 -6.87
CA ASP A 236 2.56 -21.72 -7.60
C ASP A 236 1.32 -21.65 -6.68
N ARG A 237 1.44 -22.21 -5.48
CA ARG A 237 0.38 -22.13 -4.47
C ARG A 237 0.15 -20.69 -3.99
N VAL A 238 1.19 -19.91 -3.78
CA VAL A 238 1.10 -18.48 -3.48
C VAL A 238 0.39 -17.73 -4.59
N GLY A 239 0.76 -17.96 -5.84
CA GLY A 239 0.10 -17.36 -7.01
C GLY A 239 -1.41 -17.67 -7.05
N TYR A 240 -1.78 -18.91 -6.73
CA TYR A 240 -3.19 -19.30 -6.60
C TYR A 240 -3.88 -18.53 -5.46
N ASN A 241 -3.31 -18.55 -4.25
CA ASN A 241 -3.89 -17.89 -3.08
C ASN A 241 -4.07 -16.38 -3.28
N LEU A 242 -3.09 -15.71 -3.89
CA LEU A 242 -3.17 -14.27 -4.19
C LEU A 242 -4.29 -13.95 -5.19
N ARG A 243 -4.51 -14.81 -6.20
CA ARG A 243 -5.65 -14.64 -7.13
C ARG A 243 -6.98 -14.80 -6.42
N GLU A 244 -7.13 -15.82 -5.58
CA GLU A 244 -8.32 -16.05 -4.76
C GLU A 244 -8.63 -14.85 -3.85
N VAL A 245 -7.63 -14.36 -3.10
CA VAL A 245 -7.78 -13.20 -2.20
C VAL A 245 -8.12 -11.94 -3.01
N GLY A 246 -7.45 -11.75 -4.14
CA GLY A 246 -7.72 -10.64 -5.06
C GLY A 246 -9.14 -10.68 -5.59
N GLN A 247 -9.62 -11.86 -6.02
CA GLN A 247 -10.99 -12.02 -6.52
C GLN A 247 -12.02 -11.72 -5.42
N LYS A 248 -11.86 -12.27 -4.21
CA LYS A 248 -12.75 -11.98 -3.07
C LYS A 248 -12.77 -10.48 -2.72
N MET A 249 -11.63 -9.80 -2.82
CA MET A 249 -11.55 -8.36 -2.60
C MET A 249 -12.28 -7.59 -3.70
N LYS A 250 -12.11 -8.00 -4.96
CA LYS A 250 -12.82 -7.44 -6.11
C LYS A 250 -14.33 -7.62 -5.95
N ASP A 251 -14.80 -8.81 -5.65
CA ASP A 251 -16.24 -9.13 -5.53
C ASP A 251 -16.90 -8.29 -4.42
N ARG A 252 -16.23 -8.15 -3.25
CA ARG A 252 -16.73 -7.29 -2.17
C ARG A 252 -16.79 -5.82 -2.56
N PHE A 253 -15.82 -5.35 -3.33
CA PHE A 253 -15.79 -3.98 -3.80
C PHE A 253 -16.85 -3.74 -4.86
N ASP A 254 -16.92 -4.60 -5.87
CA ASP A 254 -17.83 -4.48 -7.01
C ASP A 254 -19.31 -4.63 -6.58
N ASN A 255 -19.61 -5.41 -5.54
CA ASN A 255 -20.96 -5.50 -4.95
C ASN A 255 -21.47 -4.17 -4.36
N GLY A 256 -20.54 -3.24 -4.01
CA GLY A 256 -20.87 -1.89 -3.56
C GLY A 256 -20.86 -0.84 -4.67
N VAL A 257 -20.47 -1.23 -5.88
CA VAL A 257 -20.32 -0.33 -7.02
C VAL A 257 -21.66 -0.11 -7.69
N ASN A 258 -22.15 1.12 -7.62
CA ASN A 258 -23.28 1.56 -8.42
C ASN A 258 -22.73 2.16 -9.72
N GLN A 259 -22.83 1.43 -10.82
CA GLN A 259 -22.51 1.97 -12.15
C GLN A 259 -23.79 2.56 -12.75
N PRO A 260 -23.99 3.88 -12.74
CA PRO A 260 -25.05 4.47 -13.55
C PRO A 260 -24.72 4.18 -15.02
N ARG A 261 -25.66 3.61 -15.75
CA ARG A 261 -25.58 3.59 -17.22
C ARG A 261 -25.85 5.04 -17.65
N LEU A 262 -24.85 5.65 -18.25
CA LEU A 262 -24.98 6.98 -18.81
C LEU A 262 -25.49 6.84 -20.24
N GLU A 263 -26.53 7.59 -20.58
CA GLU A 263 -27.08 7.67 -21.92
C GLU A 263 -26.82 9.06 -22.49
N VAL A 264 -26.82 9.18 -23.82
CA VAL A 264 -26.67 10.49 -24.48
C VAL A 264 -27.83 11.39 -24.09
N GLY A 265 -27.54 12.60 -23.61
CA GLY A 265 -28.50 13.54 -23.05
C GLY A 265 -28.58 13.56 -21.53
N ASP A 266 -27.90 12.63 -20.84
CA ASP A 266 -27.82 12.65 -19.38
C ASP A 266 -26.97 13.84 -18.89
N HIS A 267 -27.40 14.44 -17.77
CA HIS A 267 -26.66 15.50 -17.13
C HIS A 267 -25.77 14.94 -16.01
N VAL A 268 -24.48 15.16 -16.12
CA VAL A 268 -23.48 14.63 -15.17
C VAL A 268 -22.67 15.72 -14.49
N TRP A 269 -22.29 15.47 -13.25
CA TRP A 269 -21.29 16.26 -12.53
C TRP A 269 -19.96 15.56 -12.57
N VAL A 270 -18.91 16.27 -13.01
CA VAL A 270 -17.54 15.73 -13.10
C VAL A 270 -16.73 16.19 -11.90
N MET A 271 -16.10 15.24 -11.21
CA MET A 271 -15.23 15.57 -10.08
C MET A 271 -13.90 16.15 -10.57
N ASP A 272 -13.59 17.37 -10.15
CA ASP A 272 -12.32 18.05 -10.44
C ASP A 272 -11.31 17.79 -9.33
N THR A 273 -10.30 17.02 -9.64
CA THR A 273 -9.20 16.66 -8.73
C THR A 273 -7.94 17.48 -8.96
N SER A 274 -7.95 18.39 -9.93
CA SER A 274 -6.79 19.21 -10.28
C SER A 274 -6.37 20.10 -9.11
N ARG A 275 -5.06 20.20 -8.87
CA ARG A 275 -4.50 21.17 -7.93
C ARG A 275 -4.23 22.48 -8.66
N VAL A 276 -4.80 23.57 -8.18
CA VAL A 276 -4.53 24.92 -8.72
C VAL A 276 -3.57 25.63 -7.78
N LYS A 277 -2.47 26.12 -8.32
CA LYS A 277 -1.46 26.86 -7.58
C LYS A 277 -2.09 28.13 -6.95
N GLY A 278 -1.87 28.33 -5.66
CA GLY A 278 -2.39 29.50 -4.95
C GLY A 278 -3.79 29.35 -4.33
N LEU A 279 -4.49 28.23 -4.57
CA LEU A 279 -5.80 27.99 -3.97
C LEU A 279 -5.76 26.85 -2.94
N THR A 280 -6.50 27.05 -1.83
CA THR A 280 -6.66 26.03 -0.79
C THR A 280 -7.68 24.99 -1.25
N GLN A 281 -7.26 23.76 -1.42
CA GLN A 281 -8.10 22.62 -1.88
C GLN A 281 -9.36 22.41 -1.01
N LYS A 282 -9.27 22.64 0.31
CA LYS A 282 -10.39 22.46 1.23
C LYS A 282 -11.56 23.41 0.98
N LEU A 283 -11.29 24.58 0.39
CA LEU A 283 -12.30 25.61 0.11
C LEU A 283 -12.82 25.56 -1.32
N ARG A 284 -12.23 24.76 -2.18
CA ARG A 284 -12.59 24.65 -3.58
C ARG A 284 -13.80 23.75 -3.79
N SER A 285 -14.68 24.12 -4.72
CA SER A 285 -15.74 23.23 -5.19
C SER A 285 -15.13 22.06 -5.94
N ARG A 286 -15.51 20.83 -5.55
CA ARG A 286 -14.94 19.58 -6.10
C ARG A 286 -15.61 19.13 -7.38
N TRP A 287 -16.78 19.69 -7.70
CA TRP A 287 -17.60 19.24 -8.81
C TRP A 287 -17.80 20.34 -9.83
N LYS A 288 -17.70 19.98 -11.09
CA LYS A 288 -17.98 20.83 -12.26
C LYS A 288 -19.17 20.27 -13.01
N GLY A 289 -20.04 21.12 -13.49
CA GLY A 289 -21.23 20.74 -14.25
C GLY A 289 -22.43 21.63 -13.97
N PRO A 290 -23.64 21.17 -14.35
CA PRO A 290 -23.85 19.90 -15.06
C PRO A 290 -23.29 19.93 -16.47
N PHE A 291 -22.78 18.81 -16.98
CA PHE A 291 -22.42 18.59 -18.38
C PHE A 291 -23.37 17.54 -18.96
N GLU A 292 -23.69 17.69 -20.21
CA GLU A 292 -24.45 16.73 -21.00
C GLU A 292 -23.51 15.68 -21.57
N VAL A 293 -23.90 14.39 -21.49
CA VAL A 293 -23.14 13.23 -21.98
C VAL A 293 -23.23 13.13 -23.49
#